data_67fd5c849a6a418215761c3b153d9c53
#
_entry.id   67fd5c849a6a418215761c3b153d9c53
#
_cell.length_a   1.000
_cell.length_b   1.000
_cell.length_c   1.000
_cell.angle_alpha   90.00
_cell.angle_beta   90.00
_cell.angle_gamma   90.00
#
_symmetry.space_group_name_H-M   'P 1'
#
loop_
_entity.id
_entity.type
_entity.pdbx_description
1 polymer ?
#
loop_
_entity_poly.entity_id
_entity_poly.type
_entity_poly.pdbx_seq_one_letter_code
_entity_poly.pdbx_strand_id
1 'polypeptide(L)'
;MLMIAVALDLLAAAGLCALAAKYTFGPAPAGYHAEILRGAGHDVDETVKRLFGGINAALGGGFFALAAALAAMTLFGVYQDVLWAKVAIVITGLLAGVPSALAVRSVEQHTGVKTPWRPAVILTVVLVVAFALSLI
;
A
#
# COMPACT_ATOMS: atom_id res chain seq x y z
N MET A 1 14.18 -18.81 -11.69
CA MET A 1 13.79 -17.84 -10.64
C MET A 1 12.41 -17.17 -10.89
N LEU A 2 11.90 -17.23 -12.12
CA LEU A 2 10.63 -16.57 -12.53
C LEU A 2 9.42 -16.94 -11.65
N MET A 3 9.22 -18.22 -11.30
CA MET A 3 8.09 -18.64 -10.47
C MET A 3 8.13 -18.06 -9.04
N ILE A 4 9.33 -17.83 -8.50
CA ILE A 4 9.49 -17.17 -7.20
C ILE A 4 9.12 -15.68 -7.32
N ALA A 5 9.55 -15.05 -8.42
CA ALA A 5 9.16 -13.65 -8.69
C ALA A 5 7.63 -13.52 -8.80
N VAL A 6 6.97 -14.38 -9.58
CA VAL A 6 5.51 -14.43 -9.68
C VAL A 6 4.84 -14.60 -8.31
N ALA A 7 5.35 -15.50 -7.47
CA ALA A 7 4.81 -15.72 -6.12
C ALA A 7 4.97 -14.47 -5.24
N LEU A 8 6.11 -13.77 -5.32
CA LEU A 8 6.36 -12.53 -4.56
C LEU A 8 5.47 -11.38 -5.04
N ASP A 9 5.28 -11.23 -6.35
CA ASP A 9 4.38 -10.22 -6.90
C ASP A 9 2.94 -10.45 -6.46
N LEU A 10 2.46 -11.71 -6.50
CA LEU A 10 1.12 -12.08 -6.01
C LEU A 10 1.00 -11.89 -4.49
N LEU A 11 2.05 -12.16 -3.72
CA LEU A 11 2.10 -11.89 -2.29
C LEU A 11 1.98 -10.39 -2.02
N ALA A 12 2.67 -9.56 -2.79
CA ALA A 12 2.56 -8.10 -2.69
C ALA A 12 1.15 -7.61 -3.05
N ALA A 13 0.54 -8.15 -4.11
CA ALA A 13 -0.84 -7.86 -4.48
C ALA A 13 -1.83 -8.25 -3.37
N ALA A 14 -1.66 -9.42 -2.76
CA ALA A 14 -2.47 -9.87 -1.61
C ALA A 14 -2.28 -8.97 -0.38
N GLY A 15 -1.05 -8.54 -0.08
CA GLY A 15 -0.76 -7.58 0.99
C GLY A 15 -1.44 -6.24 0.76
N LEU A 16 -1.42 -5.75 -0.49
CA LEU A 16 -2.09 -4.52 -0.87
C LEU A 16 -3.62 -4.66 -0.78
N CYS A 17 -4.17 -5.81 -1.14
CA CYS A 17 -5.58 -6.13 -0.98
C CYS A 17 -6.00 -6.14 0.50
N ALA A 18 -5.17 -6.67 1.40
CA ALA A 18 -5.40 -6.63 2.84
C ALA A 18 -5.39 -5.20 3.39
N LEU A 19 -4.47 -4.33 2.91
CA LEU A 19 -4.47 -2.90 3.23
C LEU A 19 -5.74 -2.22 2.71
N ALA A 20 -6.15 -2.50 1.49
CA ALA A 20 -7.38 -2.00 0.90
C ALA A 20 -8.61 -2.34 1.75
N ALA A 21 -8.72 -3.58 2.17
CA ALA A 21 -9.80 -4.04 3.04
C ALA A 21 -9.79 -3.31 4.40
N LYS A 22 -8.60 -3.11 4.99
CA LYS A 22 -8.45 -2.37 6.25
C LYS A 22 -8.92 -0.92 6.11
N TYR A 23 -8.60 -0.24 5.01
CA TYR A 23 -9.04 1.14 4.78
C TYR A 23 -10.53 1.22 4.46
N THR A 24 -11.05 0.30 3.63
CA THR A 24 -12.46 0.31 3.22
C THR A 24 -13.41 -0.05 4.36
N PHE A 25 -13.05 -1.06 5.18
CA PHE A 25 -13.95 -1.64 6.19
C PHE A 25 -13.52 -1.34 7.62
N GLY A 26 -12.36 -0.72 7.81
CA GLY A 26 -11.86 -0.37 9.14
C GLY A 26 -12.48 0.90 9.71
N PRO A 27 -12.15 1.21 10.97
CA PRO A 27 -12.65 2.42 11.62
C PRO A 27 -12.11 3.70 10.95
N ALA A 28 -12.94 4.72 10.87
CA ALA A 28 -12.55 6.03 10.37
C ALA A 28 -12.83 7.11 11.44
N PRO A 29 -11.84 7.92 11.81
CA PRO A 29 -10.43 7.80 11.45
C PRO A 29 -9.79 6.54 12.02
N ALA A 30 -8.73 6.05 11.37
CA ALA A 30 -7.93 4.96 11.93
C ALA A 30 -7.34 5.37 13.30
N GLY A 31 -7.06 4.39 14.16
CA GLY A 31 -6.66 4.65 15.56
C GLY A 31 -5.55 5.68 15.73
N TYR A 32 -4.49 5.59 14.92
CA TYR A 32 -3.38 6.55 14.96
C TYR A 32 -3.78 7.96 14.48
N HIS A 33 -4.71 8.11 13.53
CA HIS A 33 -5.24 9.42 13.15
C HIS A 33 -6.03 10.05 14.29
N ALA A 34 -6.87 9.26 14.98
CA ALA A 34 -7.62 9.72 16.13
C ALA A 34 -6.70 10.13 17.29
N GLU A 35 -5.61 9.40 17.51
CA GLU A 35 -4.59 9.72 18.51
C GLU A 35 -3.88 11.04 18.20
N ILE A 36 -3.48 11.26 16.94
CA ILE A 36 -2.86 12.50 16.48
C ILE A 36 -3.81 13.68 16.67
N LEU A 37 -5.07 13.55 16.25
CA LEU A 37 -6.07 14.63 16.39
C LEU A 37 -6.29 15.02 17.84
N ARG A 38 -6.46 14.03 18.73
CA ARG A 38 -6.62 14.29 20.18
C ARG A 38 -5.37 14.92 20.79
N GLY A 39 -4.18 14.47 20.40
CA GLY A 39 -2.90 15.04 20.83
C GLY A 39 -2.73 16.51 20.41
N ALA A 40 -3.34 16.91 19.29
CA ALA A 40 -3.39 18.29 18.80
C ALA A 40 -4.55 19.11 19.39
N GLY A 41 -5.34 18.55 20.32
CA GLY A 41 -6.47 19.23 20.96
C GLY A 41 -7.75 19.26 20.11
N HIS A 42 -7.86 18.41 19.10
CA HIS A 42 -9.04 18.30 18.26
C HIS A 42 -9.92 17.13 18.65
N ASP A 43 -11.23 17.37 18.73
CA ASP A 43 -12.21 16.30 18.95
C ASP A 43 -12.45 15.50 17.67
N VAL A 44 -12.67 14.20 17.84
CA VAL A 44 -13.07 13.31 16.76
C VAL A 44 -14.59 13.24 16.71
N ASP A 45 -15.19 14.33 16.20
CA ASP A 45 -16.63 14.46 16.04
C ASP A 45 -17.15 13.67 14.81
N GLU A 46 -18.46 13.75 14.58
CA GLU A 46 -19.11 13.05 13.47
C GLU A 46 -18.67 13.57 12.09
N THR A 47 -18.36 14.86 11.99
CA THR A 47 -17.87 15.48 10.73
C THR A 47 -16.49 14.93 10.38
N VAL A 48 -15.58 14.86 11.36
CA VAL A 48 -14.24 14.28 11.20
C VAL A 48 -14.34 12.81 10.80
N LYS A 49 -15.23 12.03 11.45
CA LYS A 49 -15.43 10.61 11.09
C LYS A 49 -15.92 10.44 9.66
N ARG A 50 -16.88 11.25 9.21
CA ARG A 50 -17.38 11.21 7.83
C ARG A 50 -16.31 11.59 6.81
N LEU A 51 -15.54 12.64 7.10
CA LEU A 51 -14.43 13.05 6.23
C LEU A 51 -13.38 11.94 6.07
N PHE A 52 -12.91 11.39 7.19
CA PHE A 52 -11.95 10.28 7.13
C PHE A 52 -12.56 9.02 6.53
N GLY A 53 -13.85 8.76 6.73
CA GLY A 53 -14.58 7.68 6.08
C GLY A 53 -14.53 7.78 4.56
N GLY A 54 -14.78 8.97 4.02
CA GLY A 54 -14.67 9.24 2.58
C GLY A 54 -13.25 9.06 2.05
N ILE A 55 -12.26 9.61 2.76
CA ILE A 55 -10.84 9.45 2.39
C ILE A 55 -10.43 7.98 2.42
N ASN A 56 -10.78 7.25 3.48
CA ASN A 56 -10.45 5.84 3.62
C ASN A 56 -11.12 4.99 2.54
N ALA A 57 -12.38 5.26 2.19
CA ALA A 57 -13.07 4.55 1.11
C ALA A 57 -12.39 4.78 -0.24
N ALA A 58 -11.99 6.02 -0.53
CA ALA A 58 -11.26 6.35 -1.77
C ALA A 58 -9.88 5.67 -1.83
N LEU A 59 -9.12 5.71 -0.72
CA LEU A 59 -7.83 5.03 -0.61
C LEU A 59 -7.99 3.51 -0.75
N GLY A 60 -8.96 2.92 -0.07
CA GLY A 60 -9.25 1.49 -0.14
C GLY A 60 -9.61 1.05 -1.56
N GLY A 61 -10.47 1.81 -2.24
CA GLY A 61 -10.81 1.57 -3.64
C GLY A 61 -9.59 1.64 -4.57
N GLY A 62 -8.75 2.66 -4.39
CA GLY A 62 -7.48 2.79 -5.11
C GLY A 62 -6.53 1.62 -4.88
N PHE A 63 -6.38 1.16 -3.65
CA PHE A 63 -5.55 0.00 -3.34
C PHE A 63 -6.12 -1.31 -3.89
N PHE A 64 -7.44 -1.52 -3.89
CA PHE A 64 -8.07 -2.67 -4.55
C PHE A 64 -7.79 -2.67 -6.05
N ALA A 65 -7.97 -1.53 -6.72
CA ALA A 65 -7.69 -1.40 -8.14
C ALA A 65 -6.21 -1.68 -8.45
N LEU A 66 -5.29 -1.16 -7.62
CA LEU A 66 -3.87 -1.40 -7.77
C LEU A 66 -3.50 -2.87 -7.53
N ALA A 67 -4.07 -3.51 -6.51
CA ALA A 67 -3.85 -4.94 -6.24
C ALA A 67 -4.33 -5.81 -7.41
N ALA A 68 -5.51 -5.51 -7.97
CA ALA A 68 -6.04 -6.22 -9.13
C ALA A 68 -5.16 -6.02 -10.38
N ALA A 69 -4.68 -4.79 -10.62
CA ALA A 69 -3.78 -4.49 -11.71
C ALA A 69 -2.43 -5.23 -11.58
N LEU A 70 -1.83 -5.23 -10.38
CA LEU A 70 -0.61 -5.98 -10.09
C LEU A 70 -0.82 -7.48 -10.34
N ALA A 71 -1.90 -8.06 -9.82
CA ALA A 71 -2.19 -9.49 -10.02
C ALA A 71 -2.38 -9.82 -11.50
N ALA A 72 -3.11 -8.99 -12.26
CA ALA A 72 -3.31 -9.18 -13.69
C ALA A 72 -1.98 -9.08 -14.46
N MET A 73 -1.17 -8.04 -14.21
CA MET A 73 0.15 -7.90 -14.84
C MET A 73 1.07 -9.07 -14.49
N THR A 74 1.02 -9.59 -13.28
CA THR A 74 1.79 -10.75 -12.88
C THR A 74 1.37 -12.00 -13.63
N LEU A 75 0.06 -12.30 -13.68
CA LEU A 75 -0.45 -13.53 -14.30
C LEU A 75 -0.36 -13.52 -15.83
N PHE A 76 -0.61 -12.37 -16.46
CA PHE A 76 -0.65 -12.24 -17.92
C PHE A 76 0.63 -11.64 -18.53
N GLY A 77 1.52 -11.09 -17.72
CA GLY A 77 2.76 -10.49 -18.16
C GLY A 77 4.00 -11.19 -17.59
N VAL A 78 4.22 -11.10 -16.28
CA VAL A 78 5.43 -11.67 -15.66
C VAL A 78 5.50 -13.18 -15.83
N TYR A 79 4.39 -13.88 -15.65
CA TYR A 79 4.30 -15.35 -15.87
C TYR A 79 4.63 -15.75 -17.30
N GLN A 80 4.35 -14.87 -18.28
CA GLN A 80 4.69 -15.04 -19.70
C GLN A 80 6.09 -14.52 -20.03
N ASP A 81 6.89 -14.18 -19.04
CA ASP A 81 8.25 -13.64 -19.17
C ASP A 81 8.33 -12.31 -19.94
N VAL A 82 7.28 -11.49 -19.90
CA VAL A 82 7.20 -10.23 -20.63
C VAL A 82 7.87 -9.09 -19.86
N LEU A 83 8.98 -8.55 -20.40
CA LEU A 83 9.82 -7.56 -19.72
C LEU A 83 9.07 -6.27 -19.33
N TRP A 84 8.21 -5.73 -20.21
CA TRP A 84 7.49 -4.49 -19.87
C TRP A 84 6.59 -4.65 -18.65
N ALA A 85 5.98 -5.83 -18.43
CA ALA A 85 5.14 -6.08 -17.28
C ALA A 85 5.95 -6.09 -15.98
N LYS A 86 7.14 -6.71 -15.99
CA LYS A 86 8.09 -6.71 -14.87
C LYS A 86 8.48 -5.28 -14.50
N VAL A 87 8.85 -4.47 -15.50
CA VAL A 87 9.21 -3.06 -15.31
C VAL A 87 8.04 -2.24 -14.81
N ALA A 88 6.84 -2.42 -15.37
CA ALA A 88 5.64 -1.69 -14.95
C ALA A 88 5.30 -1.97 -13.49
N ILE A 89 5.38 -3.22 -13.03
CA ILE A 89 5.12 -3.61 -11.65
C ILE A 89 6.09 -2.91 -10.69
N VAL A 90 7.41 -2.99 -10.94
CA VAL A 90 8.39 -2.39 -10.02
C VAL A 90 8.29 -0.86 -10.00
N ILE A 91 8.08 -0.21 -11.14
CA ILE A 91 7.88 1.25 -11.21
C ILE A 91 6.62 1.65 -10.45
N THR A 92 5.51 0.95 -10.65
CA THR A 92 4.26 1.22 -9.93
C THR A 92 4.44 1.05 -8.43
N GLY A 93 5.13 -0.02 -8.00
CA GLY A 93 5.46 -0.26 -6.59
C GLY A 93 6.31 0.85 -5.98
N LEU A 94 7.33 1.32 -6.69
CA LEU A 94 8.18 2.41 -6.23
C LEU A 94 7.42 3.74 -6.15
N LEU A 95 6.64 4.09 -7.18
CA LEU A 95 5.86 5.33 -7.22
C LEU A 95 4.76 5.37 -6.17
N ALA A 96 4.14 4.25 -5.85
CA ALA A 96 3.12 4.18 -4.80
C ALA A 96 3.73 4.02 -3.40
N GLY A 97 4.72 3.14 -3.25
CA GLY A 97 5.24 2.73 -1.95
C GLY A 97 6.20 3.74 -1.32
N VAL A 98 7.15 4.29 -2.10
CA VAL A 98 8.17 5.20 -1.55
C VAL A 98 7.56 6.50 -1.02
N PRO A 99 6.75 7.26 -1.80
CA PRO A 99 6.13 8.47 -1.28
C PRO A 99 5.20 8.20 -0.10
N SER A 100 4.43 7.10 -0.14
CA SER A 100 3.55 6.71 0.95
C SER A 100 4.32 6.42 2.23
N ALA A 101 5.41 5.65 2.15
CA ALA A 101 6.26 5.33 3.30
C ALA A 101 6.90 6.61 3.90
N LEU A 102 7.43 7.49 3.06
CA LEU A 102 8.06 8.74 3.49
C LEU A 102 7.06 9.68 4.15
N ALA A 103 5.88 9.87 3.55
CA ALA A 103 4.84 10.72 4.09
C ALA A 103 4.36 10.23 5.47
N VAL A 104 4.04 8.94 5.58
CA VAL A 104 3.55 8.35 6.83
C VAL A 104 4.63 8.33 7.90
N ARG A 105 5.91 8.07 7.54
CA ARG A 105 7.04 8.14 8.46
C ARG A 105 7.29 9.57 8.95
N SER A 106 7.16 10.57 8.08
CA SER A 106 7.27 11.98 8.46
C SER A 106 6.23 12.36 9.51
N VAL A 107 5.00 11.89 9.38
CA VAL A 107 3.95 12.08 10.39
C VAL A 107 4.35 11.46 11.73
N GLU A 108 4.89 10.23 11.75
CA GLU A 108 5.38 9.58 12.97
C GLU A 108 6.49 10.39 13.63
N GLN A 109 7.45 10.90 12.85
CA GLN A 109 8.56 11.69 13.37
C GLN A 109 8.10 13.02 13.97
N HIS A 110 7.07 13.64 13.38
CA HIS A 110 6.56 14.93 13.83
C HIS A 110 5.61 14.82 15.03
N THR A 111 4.82 13.75 15.11
CA THR A 111 3.77 13.60 16.13
C THR A 111 4.16 12.67 17.28
N GLY A 112 5.18 11.83 17.11
CA GLY A 112 5.56 10.77 18.05
C GLY A 112 4.57 9.57 18.07
N VAL A 113 3.47 9.64 17.32
CA VAL A 113 2.46 8.58 17.25
C VAL A 113 2.90 7.53 16.23
N LYS A 114 2.91 6.25 16.62
CA LYS A 114 3.30 5.14 15.73
C LYS A 114 2.35 5.02 14.55
N THR A 115 2.91 5.07 13.35
CA THR A 115 2.17 5.01 12.09
C THR A 115 2.53 3.75 11.26
N PRO A 116 1.67 3.30 10.36
CA PRO A 116 1.88 2.06 9.60
C PRO A 116 2.73 2.26 8.34
N TRP A 117 3.88 2.94 8.39
CA TRP A 117 4.76 3.13 7.23
C TRP A 117 5.53 1.85 6.83
N ARG A 118 5.78 0.94 7.81
CA ARG A 118 6.54 -0.29 7.57
C ARG A 118 5.92 -1.22 6.52
N PRO A 119 4.60 -1.47 6.50
CA PRO A 119 3.98 -2.26 5.44
C PRO A 119 4.26 -1.73 4.03
N ALA A 120 4.23 -0.41 3.83
CA ALA A 120 4.54 0.18 2.53
C ALA A 120 5.99 -0.11 2.09
N VAL A 121 6.95 0.01 3.02
CA VAL A 121 8.35 -0.36 2.75
C VAL A 121 8.49 -1.84 2.43
N ILE A 122 7.88 -2.72 3.23
CA ILE A 122 7.98 -4.17 3.04
C ILE A 122 7.45 -4.56 1.65
N LEU A 123 6.25 -4.08 1.28
CA LEU A 123 5.66 -4.39 -0.03
C LEU A 123 6.52 -3.87 -1.19
N THR A 124 7.06 -2.66 -1.05
CA THR A 124 7.97 -2.08 -2.07
C THR A 124 9.24 -2.93 -2.22
N VAL A 125 9.86 -3.34 -1.12
CA VAL A 125 11.06 -4.20 -1.14
C VAL A 125 10.74 -5.55 -1.78
N VAL A 126 9.59 -6.16 -1.46
CA VAL A 126 9.15 -7.43 -2.06
C VAL A 126 9.06 -7.30 -3.59
N LEU A 127 8.47 -6.22 -4.11
CA LEU A 127 8.37 -5.99 -5.56
C LEU A 127 9.74 -5.76 -6.22
N VAL A 128 10.66 -5.06 -5.56
CA VAL A 128 12.04 -4.88 -6.07
C VAL A 128 12.78 -6.22 -6.12
N VAL A 129 12.65 -7.04 -5.08
CA VAL A 129 13.24 -8.38 -5.04
C VAL A 129 12.62 -9.28 -6.10
N ALA A 130 11.29 -9.25 -6.26
CA ALA A 130 10.61 -9.99 -7.32
C ALA A 130 11.12 -9.60 -8.71
N PHE A 131 11.25 -8.31 -8.97
CA PHE A 131 11.82 -7.81 -10.22
C PHE A 131 13.24 -8.35 -10.47
N ALA A 132 14.13 -8.24 -9.48
CA ALA A 132 15.50 -8.75 -9.62
C ALA A 132 15.53 -10.26 -9.93
N LEU A 133 14.70 -11.05 -9.24
CA LEU A 133 14.60 -12.50 -9.46
C LEU A 133 13.96 -12.85 -10.82
N SER A 134 13.11 -11.98 -11.36
CA SER A 134 12.46 -12.19 -12.65
C SER A 134 13.40 -12.01 -13.85
N LEU A 135 14.57 -11.41 -13.64
CA LEU A 135 15.58 -11.18 -14.68
C LEU A 135 16.61 -12.32 -14.79
N ILE A 136 16.55 -13.29 -13.84
CA ILE A 136 17.44 -14.46 -13.76
C ILE A 136 16.59 -15.72 -14.05
#